data_90d0d953963397e813c82ec7a7a87104
#
_entry.id   90d0d953963397e813c82ec7a7a87104
#
_cell.length_a   1.000
_cell.length_b   1.000
_cell.length_c   1.000
_cell.angle_alpha   90.00
_cell.angle_beta   90.00
_cell.angle_gamma   90.00
#
_symmetry.space_group_name_H-M   'P 1'
#
loop_
_entity.id
_entity.type
_entity.pdbx_description
1 polymer ?
#
loop_
_entity_poly.entity_id
_entity_poly.type
_entity_poly.pdbx_seq_one_letter_code
_entity_poly.pdbx_strand_id
1 'polypeptide(L)'
;MIVRPIGAALLVLALATSAQAWPLSFGGPGANRVAAGKGTFPRLLVISATGEAPFRWIVSLPPKRLAGIDTHGTLWIFELGQTELHVLGRYGEVASPDGPPVVVALGEGRSAVVAVSPDGRLLVWSEGVLRAFDVGGALSRLTFPVPVNLEGKGWDDLLAVAADGALVLIVSLPSGPRVVSRVDARALPDSRITLGSLDGSAGLQAVVLSDATDRYPHGVLGDKLEASAVTVIAVAPNALTIRFRYVVRAPAVFEDLIAIMAPIGEGRRPAVVVVKSAPGPGSSLLVLGWREGGLEVLAEGPAFGQSNRWVHAIGAADVSGDGTPELVAVNTPHLAGVLVAYERRAASLIPSGKALGYSSHAAGSRNQDQAVIADMSGNGRLEVILPRQGRDVLAALELTGGRWEERWALQLTGPVQSNLVVEDLDGDGLLDLVVADRRGLHVFLSVR
;
A
#
# COMPACT_ATOMS: atom_id res chain seq x y z
N MET A 1 21.89 -66.20 -16.48
CA MET A 1 20.74 -65.47 -16.88
C MET A 1 20.41 -64.57 -15.68
N ILE A 2 20.94 -63.34 -15.69
CA ILE A 2 20.89 -62.40 -14.54
C ILE A 2 19.88 -61.33 -14.91
N VAL A 3 18.77 -61.23 -14.14
CA VAL A 3 17.75 -60.23 -14.26
C VAL A 3 18.14 -59.07 -13.34
N ARG A 4 18.36 -57.89 -13.91
CA ARG A 4 18.54 -56.62 -13.17
C ARG A 4 17.18 -56.01 -12.90
N PRO A 5 16.91 -55.46 -11.68
CA PRO A 5 15.72 -54.67 -11.44
C PRO A 5 15.88 -53.25 -11.98
N ILE A 6 14.85 -52.77 -12.65
CA ILE A 6 14.69 -51.38 -13.11
C ILE A 6 14.25 -50.57 -11.92
N GLY A 7 15.11 -49.66 -11.48
CA GLY A 7 14.77 -48.68 -10.47
C GLY A 7 13.89 -47.56 -11.07
N ALA A 8 12.67 -47.44 -10.58
CA ALA A 8 11.81 -46.29 -10.86
C ALA A 8 12.30 -45.08 -10.06
N ALA A 9 12.85 -44.11 -10.76
CA ALA A 9 13.13 -42.79 -10.16
C ALA A 9 11.80 -42.05 -9.99
N LEU A 10 11.38 -41.87 -8.75
CA LEU A 10 10.27 -40.99 -8.37
C LEU A 10 10.72 -39.54 -8.57
N LEU A 11 10.26 -38.90 -9.65
CA LEU A 11 10.46 -37.47 -9.86
C LEU A 11 9.48 -36.75 -8.96
N VAL A 12 9.93 -36.29 -7.79
CA VAL A 12 9.17 -35.37 -6.95
C VAL A 12 9.24 -34.01 -7.62
N LEU A 13 8.20 -33.67 -8.39
CA LEU A 13 7.97 -32.29 -8.80
C LEU A 13 7.57 -31.49 -7.53
N ALA A 14 8.53 -30.77 -6.94
CA ALA A 14 8.23 -29.70 -6.01
C ALA A 14 7.57 -28.59 -6.82
N LEU A 15 6.23 -28.54 -6.80
CA LEU A 15 5.48 -27.36 -7.17
C LEU A 15 5.85 -26.29 -6.15
N ALA A 16 6.87 -25.48 -6.45
CA ALA A 16 7.05 -24.20 -5.82
C ALA A 16 5.81 -23.36 -6.19
N THR A 17 4.83 -23.33 -5.29
CA THR A 17 3.81 -22.28 -5.33
C THR A 17 4.55 -20.97 -5.05
N SER A 18 4.96 -20.28 -6.11
CA SER A 18 5.35 -18.90 -6.01
C SER A 18 4.14 -18.17 -5.42
N ALA A 19 4.24 -17.80 -4.15
CA ALA A 19 3.35 -16.80 -3.59
C ALA A 19 3.48 -15.62 -4.54
N GLN A 20 2.41 -15.32 -5.25
CA GLN A 20 2.35 -14.19 -6.17
C GLN A 20 2.38 -12.95 -5.27
N ALA A 21 3.59 -12.44 -5.00
CA ALA A 21 3.78 -11.20 -4.31
C ALA A 21 3.24 -10.11 -5.24
N TRP A 22 2.19 -9.47 -4.81
CA TRP A 22 1.61 -8.35 -5.52
C TRP A 22 2.56 -7.16 -5.38
N PRO A 23 2.89 -6.46 -6.48
CA PRO A 23 3.73 -5.28 -6.38
C PRO A 23 3.12 -4.28 -5.39
N LEU A 24 3.98 -3.56 -4.68
CA LEU A 24 3.60 -2.44 -3.82
C LEU A 24 2.82 -1.42 -4.64
N SER A 25 1.51 -1.51 -4.63
CA SER A 25 0.64 -0.47 -5.12
C SER A 25 0.10 0.28 -3.91
N PHE A 26 0.17 1.60 -3.94
CA PHE A 26 -0.37 2.49 -2.92
C PHE A 26 -1.89 2.32 -2.83
N GLY A 27 -2.36 1.40 -1.99
CA GLY A 27 -3.76 1.01 -1.95
C GLY A 27 -4.20 0.11 -3.11
N GLY A 28 -3.29 -0.37 -3.96
CA GLY A 28 -3.53 -1.39 -4.97
C GLY A 28 -3.85 -2.76 -4.39
N PRO A 29 -3.71 -3.85 -5.17
CA PRO A 29 -4.17 -5.16 -4.75
C PRO A 29 -3.69 -5.54 -3.35
N GLY A 30 -4.64 -5.74 -2.43
CA GLY A 30 -4.39 -6.12 -1.04
C GLY A 30 -3.87 -5.02 -0.12
N ALA A 31 -3.27 -3.95 -0.63
CA ALA A 31 -2.61 -2.87 0.12
C ALA A 31 -1.71 -3.34 1.28
N ASN A 32 -1.27 -4.58 1.19
CA ASN A 32 -0.32 -5.19 2.10
C ASN A 32 1.09 -4.77 1.66
N ARG A 33 1.76 -3.93 2.45
CA ARG A 33 3.03 -3.29 2.07
C ARG A 33 4.21 -4.26 2.18
N VAL A 34 4.19 -5.33 1.40
CA VAL A 34 5.25 -6.35 1.32
C VAL A 34 5.83 -6.35 -0.09
N ALA A 35 7.10 -6.01 -0.25
CA ALA A 35 7.80 -6.11 -1.51
C ALA A 35 8.37 -7.52 -1.74
N ALA A 36 8.25 -8.00 -2.97
CA ALA A 36 8.82 -9.27 -3.39
C ALA A 36 10.20 -9.07 -4.00
N GLY A 37 11.13 -9.98 -3.73
CA GLY A 37 12.51 -9.92 -4.21
C GLY A 37 13.49 -9.80 -3.06
N LYS A 38 14.73 -9.45 -3.37
CA LYS A 38 15.80 -9.25 -2.39
C LYS A 38 16.73 -8.13 -2.83
N GLY A 39 17.30 -7.40 -1.87
CA GLY A 39 18.34 -6.39 -2.09
C GLY A 39 19.72 -6.88 -1.66
N THR A 40 20.63 -5.94 -1.46
CA THR A 40 21.99 -6.18 -0.94
C THR A 40 22.41 -5.17 0.12
N PHE A 41 21.44 -4.48 0.71
CA PHE A 41 21.70 -3.44 1.70
C PHE A 41 22.53 -3.96 2.90
N PRO A 42 23.45 -3.18 3.43
CA PRO A 42 23.72 -1.77 3.12
C PRO A 42 24.73 -1.51 1.96
N ARG A 43 25.02 -2.48 1.10
CA ARG A 43 25.82 -2.23 -0.11
C ARG A 43 24.93 -1.57 -1.16
N LEU A 44 25.21 -0.29 -1.47
CA LEU A 44 24.33 0.49 -2.32
C LEU A 44 25.11 1.63 -3.05
N LEU A 45 24.53 2.08 -4.16
CA LEU A 45 24.85 3.32 -4.84
C LEU A 45 23.76 4.34 -4.52
N VAL A 46 24.13 5.59 -4.22
CA VAL A 46 23.18 6.66 -3.94
C VAL A 46 23.13 7.65 -5.10
N ILE A 47 21.93 7.90 -5.60
CA ILE A 47 21.65 8.94 -6.59
C ILE A 47 20.65 9.91 -5.96
N SER A 48 20.94 11.21 -6.00
CA SER A 48 20.06 12.22 -5.40
C SER A 48 19.79 13.36 -6.37
N ALA A 49 18.56 13.88 -6.32
CA ALA A 49 18.17 15.09 -7.02
C ALA A 49 17.54 16.08 -6.05
N THR A 50 17.98 17.34 -6.10
CA THR A 50 17.36 18.42 -5.35
C THR A 50 16.12 18.92 -6.06
N GLY A 51 15.04 19.19 -5.33
CA GLY A 51 13.78 19.70 -5.86
C GLY A 51 13.48 21.12 -5.39
N GLU A 52 12.65 21.84 -6.13
CA GLU A 52 12.14 23.17 -5.74
C GLU A 52 11.15 23.09 -4.56
N ALA A 53 10.45 21.95 -4.47
CA ALA A 53 9.53 21.63 -3.38
C ALA A 53 9.70 20.16 -2.98
N PRO A 54 9.41 19.80 -1.71
CA PRO A 54 9.46 18.41 -1.27
C PRO A 54 8.47 17.52 -2.02
N PHE A 55 8.90 16.32 -2.41
CA PHE A 55 8.00 15.32 -2.98
C PHE A 55 7.12 14.72 -1.87
N ARG A 56 5.83 14.63 -2.16
CA ARG A 56 4.86 13.92 -1.33
C ARG A 56 4.69 12.47 -1.74
N TRP A 57 4.73 12.22 -3.06
CA TRP A 57 4.46 10.93 -3.65
C TRP A 57 5.48 10.60 -4.71
N ILE A 58 5.88 9.35 -4.75
CA ILE A 58 6.80 8.79 -5.72
C ILE A 58 6.28 7.43 -6.14
N VAL A 59 6.38 7.11 -7.43
CA VAL A 59 6.11 5.77 -7.96
C VAL A 59 7.20 5.37 -8.95
N SER A 60 7.51 4.08 -9.00
CA SER A 60 8.33 3.50 -10.05
C SER A 60 7.55 3.49 -11.38
N LEU A 61 8.20 3.87 -12.46
CA LEU A 61 7.70 3.82 -13.85
C LEU A 61 8.69 3.03 -14.70
N PRO A 62 8.56 1.70 -14.75
CA PRO A 62 9.49 0.87 -15.52
C PRO A 62 9.54 1.21 -17.02
N PRO A 63 10.68 0.98 -17.71
CA PRO A 63 11.98 0.71 -17.11
C PRO A 63 12.72 1.98 -16.70
N LYS A 64 13.48 1.94 -15.61
CA LYS A 64 14.44 2.99 -15.19
C LYS A 64 13.87 4.41 -15.09
N ARG A 65 12.59 4.55 -14.76
CA ARG A 65 11.94 5.85 -14.60
C ARG A 65 11.19 5.92 -13.29
N LEU A 66 10.97 7.14 -12.83
CA LEU A 66 10.18 7.49 -11.66
C LEU A 66 9.19 8.58 -12.03
N ALA A 67 8.03 8.57 -11.40
CA ALA A 67 7.13 9.70 -11.38
C ALA A 67 6.93 10.19 -9.95
N GLY A 68 6.79 11.50 -9.75
CA GLY A 68 6.58 12.07 -8.43
C GLY A 68 5.63 13.26 -8.48
N ILE A 69 4.91 13.48 -7.37
CA ILE A 69 4.10 14.69 -7.16
C ILE A 69 4.68 15.42 -5.95
N ASP A 70 5.02 16.69 -6.13
CA ASP A 70 5.52 17.54 -5.05
C ASP A 70 4.37 18.18 -4.24
N THR A 71 4.72 18.95 -3.22
CA THR A 71 3.75 19.62 -2.33
C THR A 71 2.92 20.69 -3.03
N HIS A 72 3.32 21.16 -4.22
CA HIS A 72 2.57 22.12 -5.03
C HIS A 72 1.68 21.45 -6.08
N GLY A 73 1.70 20.11 -6.17
CA GLY A 73 0.96 19.38 -7.19
C GLY A 73 1.63 19.36 -8.56
N THR A 74 2.93 19.66 -8.63
CA THR A 74 3.71 19.49 -9.86
C THR A 74 3.96 18.00 -10.07
N LEU A 75 3.59 17.49 -11.25
CA LEU A 75 3.95 16.14 -11.67
C LEU A 75 5.33 16.17 -12.36
N TRP A 76 6.23 15.36 -11.84
CA TRP A 76 7.58 15.18 -12.33
C TRP A 76 7.76 13.78 -12.91
N ILE A 77 8.50 13.68 -14.01
CA ILE A 77 8.92 12.40 -14.58
C ILE A 77 10.46 12.43 -14.68
N PHE A 78 11.08 11.39 -14.16
CA PHE A 78 12.53 11.24 -14.14
C PHE A 78 12.94 9.96 -14.87
N GLU A 79 14.13 10.00 -15.45
CA GLU A 79 14.87 8.83 -15.91
C GLU A 79 16.08 8.60 -15.00
N LEU A 80 16.27 7.37 -14.61
CA LEU A 80 17.39 6.93 -13.79
C LEU A 80 18.62 6.76 -14.68
N GLY A 81 19.59 7.68 -14.56
CA GLY A 81 20.91 7.58 -15.14
C GLY A 81 21.87 6.77 -14.26
N GLN A 82 23.14 6.70 -14.66
CA GLN A 82 24.16 5.98 -13.88
C GLN A 82 24.53 6.67 -12.58
N THR A 83 24.53 8.01 -12.56
CA THR A 83 24.99 8.83 -11.43
C THR A 83 24.02 9.96 -11.08
N GLU A 84 23.00 10.19 -11.88
CA GLU A 84 22.05 11.29 -11.71
C GLU A 84 20.65 10.92 -12.22
N LEU A 85 19.64 11.68 -11.78
CA LEU A 85 18.29 11.64 -12.28
C LEU A 85 18.09 12.73 -13.33
N HIS A 86 17.68 12.33 -14.52
CA HIS A 86 17.36 13.24 -15.62
C HIS A 86 15.87 13.58 -15.60
N VAL A 87 15.52 14.87 -15.64
CA VAL A 87 14.11 15.30 -15.72
C VAL A 87 13.65 15.13 -17.18
N LEU A 88 12.71 14.20 -17.40
CA LEU A 88 12.03 13.99 -18.69
C LEU A 88 10.81 14.88 -18.86
N GLY A 89 10.15 15.25 -17.77
CA GLY A 89 8.95 16.08 -17.79
C GLY A 89 8.67 16.75 -16.45
N ARG A 90 8.12 17.97 -16.53
CA ARG A 90 7.66 18.74 -15.40
C ARG A 90 6.37 19.47 -15.76
N TYR A 91 5.30 19.17 -15.03
CA TYR A 91 3.95 19.69 -15.30
C TYR A 91 3.45 20.38 -14.03
N GLY A 92 3.50 21.72 -14.01
CA GLY A 92 3.25 22.52 -12.80
C GLY A 92 1.79 22.50 -12.38
N GLU A 93 1.54 22.29 -11.09
CA GLU A 93 0.25 22.43 -10.38
C GLU A 93 -0.93 21.70 -11.04
N VAL A 94 -0.67 20.59 -11.72
CA VAL A 94 -1.69 19.84 -12.48
C VAL A 94 -2.34 18.73 -11.68
N ALA A 95 -1.62 18.15 -10.71
CA ALA A 95 -2.07 17.01 -9.92
C ALA A 95 -2.46 17.43 -8.49
N SER A 96 -3.38 16.70 -7.88
CA SER A 96 -3.64 16.85 -6.46
C SER A 96 -2.42 16.38 -5.65
N PRO A 97 -1.92 17.17 -4.70
CA PRO A 97 -0.83 16.72 -3.82
C PRO A 97 -1.31 15.78 -2.71
N ASP A 98 -2.61 15.51 -2.60
CA ASP A 98 -3.19 14.68 -1.52
C ASP A 98 -3.34 13.21 -1.90
N GLY A 99 -3.16 12.85 -3.18
CA GLY A 99 -3.17 11.48 -3.66
C GLY A 99 -1.92 11.13 -4.48
N PRO A 100 -1.36 9.89 -4.35
CA PRO A 100 -0.25 9.45 -5.16
C PRO A 100 -0.62 9.30 -6.64
N PRO A 101 0.34 9.44 -7.55
CA PRO A 101 0.19 8.93 -8.90
C PRO A 101 0.23 7.40 -8.88
N VAL A 102 -0.31 6.77 -9.90
CA VAL A 102 -0.22 5.31 -10.11
C VAL A 102 0.29 5.00 -11.51
N VAL A 103 0.91 3.85 -11.67
CA VAL A 103 1.36 3.37 -12.97
C VAL A 103 0.39 2.31 -13.47
N VAL A 104 0.02 2.41 -14.74
CA VAL A 104 -0.92 1.51 -15.41
C VAL A 104 -0.31 0.95 -16.68
N ALA A 105 -0.61 -0.30 -16.99
CA ALA A 105 -0.26 -0.90 -18.27
C ALA A 105 -1.23 -0.40 -19.37
N LEU A 106 -0.68 -0.03 -20.53
CA LEU A 106 -1.43 0.37 -21.72
C LEU A 106 -1.39 -0.69 -22.84
N GLY A 107 -0.78 -1.85 -22.57
CA GLY A 107 -0.54 -2.88 -23.57
C GLY A 107 0.77 -2.67 -24.34
N GLU A 108 1.23 -3.74 -25.00
CA GLU A 108 2.44 -3.74 -25.85
C GLU A 108 3.71 -3.26 -25.11
N GLY A 109 3.79 -3.52 -23.79
CA GLY A 109 4.92 -3.08 -22.95
C GLY A 109 4.93 -1.59 -22.61
N ARG A 110 3.89 -0.84 -22.99
CA ARG A 110 3.74 0.58 -22.66
C ARG A 110 3.08 0.77 -21.29
N SER A 111 3.47 1.82 -20.61
CA SER A 111 2.90 2.24 -19.34
C SER A 111 2.53 3.72 -19.36
N ALA A 112 1.59 4.10 -18.50
CA ALA A 112 1.24 5.49 -18.25
C ALA A 112 1.30 5.80 -16.75
N VAL A 113 1.50 7.06 -16.42
CA VAL A 113 1.29 7.60 -15.07
C VAL A 113 -0.09 8.23 -15.04
N VAL A 114 -0.88 7.82 -14.06
CA VAL A 114 -2.23 8.34 -13.83
C VAL A 114 -2.28 9.07 -12.49
N ALA A 115 -2.94 10.21 -12.45
CA ALA A 115 -3.18 10.99 -11.23
C ALA A 115 -4.56 11.65 -11.29
N VAL A 116 -4.98 12.29 -10.22
CA VAL A 116 -6.19 13.10 -10.16
C VAL A 116 -5.81 14.57 -10.05
N SER A 117 -6.45 15.43 -10.83
CA SER A 117 -6.25 16.88 -10.74
C SER A 117 -6.99 17.50 -9.55
N PRO A 118 -6.67 18.75 -9.15
CA PRO A 118 -7.38 19.43 -8.07
C PRO A 118 -8.88 19.61 -8.30
N ASP A 119 -9.32 19.64 -9.56
CA ASP A 119 -10.74 19.72 -9.96
C ASP A 119 -11.39 18.35 -10.24
N GLY A 120 -10.69 17.24 -9.94
CA GLY A 120 -11.23 15.89 -10.02
C GLY A 120 -11.19 15.25 -11.41
N ARG A 121 -10.44 15.79 -12.38
CA ARG A 121 -10.22 15.16 -13.68
C ARG A 121 -9.18 14.06 -13.59
N LEU A 122 -9.29 13.06 -14.46
CA LEU A 122 -8.28 12.02 -14.62
C LEU A 122 -7.13 12.56 -15.47
N LEU A 123 -5.93 12.59 -14.90
CA LEU A 123 -4.69 12.93 -15.60
C LEU A 123 -4.02 11.64 -16.08
N VAL A 124 -3.61 11.61 -17.34
CA VAL A 124 -2.87 10.48 -17.93
C VAL A 124 -1.63 11.03 -18.63
N TRP A 125 -0.47 10.67 -18.14
CA TRP A 125 0.80 10.95 -18.80
C TRP A 125 1.30 9.67 -19.48
N SER A 126 1.59 9.76 -20.78
CA SER A 126 2.20 8.67 -21.56
C SER A 126 3.05 9.26 -22.67
N GLU A 127 4.22 8.69 -22.93
CA GLU A 127 5.13 9.02 -24.04
C GLU A 127 5.43 10.54 -24.16
N GLY A 128 5.63 11.20 -23.00
CA GLY A 128 5.95 12.63 -22.96
C GLY A 128 4.74 13.57 -23.04
N VAL A 129 3.52 13.05 -23.16
CA VAL A 129 2.29 13.85 -23.27
C VAL A 129 1.40 13.66 -22.05
N LEU A 130 1.05 14.76 -21.39
CA LEU A 130 0.05 14.79 -20.33
C LEU A 130 -1.30 15.22 -20.91
N ARG A 131 -2.35 14.44 -20.60
CA ARG A 131 -3.75 14.74 -20.96
C ARG A 131 -4.63 14.71 -19.72
N ALA A 132 -5.65 15.57 -19.69
CA ALA A 132 -6.68 15.59 -18.66
C ALA A 132 -8.03 15.20 -19.25
N PHE A 133 -8.72 14.28 -18.60
CA PHE A 133 -10.00 13.74 -19.07
C PHE A 133 -11.10 14.00 -18.04
N ASP A 134 -12.24 14.48 -18.52
CA ASP A 134 -13.50 14.39 -17.80
C ASP A 134 -14.07 12.98 -18.04
N VAL A 135 -14.29 12.23 -16.97
CA VAL A 135 -14.78 10.85 -17.03
C VAL A 135 -16.31 10.76 -16.74
N GLY A 136 -17.01 11.89 -16.79
CA GLY A 136 -18.45 11.96 -16.49
C GLY A 136 -18.76 12.25 -15.03
N GLY A 137 -17.86 12.96 -14.35
CA GLY A 137 -17.98 13.41 -12.96
C GLY A 137 -16.64 13.52 -12.27
N ALA A 138 -16.57 14.36 -11.24
CA ALA A 138 -15.34 14.56 -10.49
C ALA A 138 -14.94 13.32 -9.71
N LEU A 139 -13.66 12.92 -9.83
CA LEU A 139 -13.01 11.96 -8.95
C LEU A 139 -12.59 12.62 -7.63
N SER A 140 -12.46 11.84 -6.58
CA SER A 140 -11.93 12.37 -5.33
C SER A 140 -10.45 12.73 -5.50
N ARG A 141 -10.12 13.96 -5.16
CA ARG A 141 -8.74 14.46 -5.17
C ARG A 141 -7.93 14.06 -3.93
N LEU A 142 -8.56 13.45 -2.93
CA LEU A 142 -7.94 13.04 -1.66
C LEU A 142 -7.46 11.59 -1.68
N THR A 143 -7.75 10.86 -2.74
CA THR A 143 -7.32 9.48 -2.99
C THR A 143 -6.89 9.33 -4.45
N PHE A 144 -6.73 8.13 -4.93
CA PHE A 144 -6.20 7.83 -6.25
C PHE A 144 -6.90 6.64 -6.89
N PRO A 145 -6.92 6.56 -8.23
CA PRO A 145 -7.39 5.39 -8.93
C PRO A 145 -6.50 4.17 -8.70
N VAL A 146 -7.08 2.98 -8.75
CA VAL A 146 -6.36 1.71 -8.61
C VAL A 146 -6.47 0.92 -9.91
N PRO A 147 -5.34 0.49 -10.51
CA PRO A 147 -5.35 -0.30 -11.73
C PRO A 147 -5.96 -1.67 -11.47
N VAL A 148 -6.72 -2.16 -12.46
CA VAL A 148 -7.35 -3.48 -12.41
C VAL A 148 -7.36 -4.12 -13.80
N ASN A 149 -6.88 -5.36 -13.89
CA ASN A 149 -6.91 -6.16 -15.12
C ASN A 149 -7.98 -7.25 -14.98
N LEU A 150 -9.19 -6.98 -15.47
CA LEU A 150 -10.35 -7.84 -15.25
C LEU A 150 -10.46 -9.01 -16.23
N GLU A 151 -9.85 -8.91 -17.39
CA GLU A 151 -10.03 -9.88 -18.49
C GLU A 151 -8.70 -10.45 -19.00
N GLY A 152 -7.59 -10.25 -18.24
CA GLY A 152 -6.26 -10.67 -18.69
C GLY A 152 -5.82 -9.95 -19.97
N LYS A 153 -6.41 -8.77 -20.25
CA LYS A 153 -6.01 -7.87 -21.33
C LYS A 153 -4.58 -7.41 -21.05
N GLY A 154 -3.82 -7.08 -22.06
CA GLY A 154 -2.49 -6.53 -21.91
C GLY A 154 -2.48 -5.10 -21.34
N TRP A 155 -3.61 -4.55 -20.90
CA TRP A 155 -3.79 -3.20 -20.34
C TRP A 155 -4.69 -3.21 -19.12
N ASP A 156 -4.57 -2.17 -18.30
CA ASP A 156 -5.38 -1.97 -17.11
C ASP A 156 -6.59 -1.09 -17.37
N ASP A 157 -7.69 -1.38 -16.69
CA ASP A 157 -8.78 -0.48 -16.38
C ASP A 157 -8.53 0.16 -15.02
N LEU A 158 -9.39 1.08 -14.54
CA LEU A 158 -9.22 1.75 -13.26
C LEU A 158 -10.49 1.65 -12.41
N LEU A 159 -10.29 1.42 -11.11
CA LEU A 159 -11.28 1.73 -10.09
C LEU A 159 -10.93 3.06 -9.43
N ALA A 160 -11.90 3.91 -9.19
CA ALA A 160 -11.70 5.17 -8.51
C ALA A 160 -12.87 5.51 -7.58
N VAL A 161 -12.58 6.27 -6.52
CA VAL A 161 -13.60 6.90 -5.69
C VAL A 161 -13.98 8.23 -6.33
N ALA A 162 -15.25 8.45 -6.58
CA ALA A 162 -15.79 9.72 -7.03
C ALA A 162 -15.94 10.70 -5.86
N ALA A 163 -16.00 12.00 -6.15
CA ALA A 163 -16.08 13.05 -5.13
C ALA A 163 -17.31 12.92 -4.20
N ASP A 164 -18.37 12.25 -4.65
CA ASP A 164 -19.60 11.99 -3.87
C ASP A 164 -19.57 10.64 -3.12
N GLY A 165 -18.43 9.92 -3.11
CA GLY A 165 -18.27 8.65 -2.42
C GLY A 165 -18.73 7.42 -3.19
N ALA A 166 -19.13 7.54 -4.44
CA ALA A 166 -19.38 6.37 -5.29
C ALA A 166 -18.07 5.71 -5.72
N LEU A 167 -18.08 4.39 -5.92
CA LEU A 167 -17.02 3.69 -6.62
C LEU A 167 -17.37 3.63 -8.13
N VAL A 168 -16.39 3.95 -8.98
CA VAL A 168 -16.54 3.95 -10.43
C VAL A 168 -15.51 3.05 -11.10
N LEU A 169 -15.91 2.37 -12.17
CA LEU A 169 -15.04 1.60 -13.06
C LEU A 169 -14.82 2.39 -14.34
N ILE A 170 -13.57 2.72 -14.64
CA ILE A 170 -13.13 3.50 -15.79
C ILE A 170 -12.39 2.58 -16.75
N VAL A 171 -12.78 2.55 -18.01
CA VAL A 171 -12.19 1.73 -19.06
C VAL A 171 -11.63 2.57 -20.20
N SER A 172 -10.88 1.92 -21.11
CA SER A 172 -10.39 2.51 -22.36
C SER A 172 -9.41 3.67 -22.18
N LEU A 173 -8.47 3.55 -21.22
CA LEU A 173 -7.45 4.56 -20.91
C LEU A 173 -6.68 5.13 -22.12
N PRO A 174 -6.25 4.32 -23.12
CA PRO A 174 -5.47 4.90 -24.23
C PRO A 174 -6.29 5.77 -25.19
N SER A 175 -7.57 5.46 -25.39
CA SER A 175 -8.40 6.03 -26.47
C SER A 175 -9.42 7.06 -26.01
N GLY A 176 -9.60 7.20 -24.70
CA GLY A 176 -10.60 8.11 -24.11
C GLY A 176 -11.28 7.41 -22.91
N PRO A 177 -10.77 7.62 -21.71
CA PRO A 177 -11.30 6.97 -20.51
C PRO A 177 -12.75 7.37 -20.26
N ARG A 178 -13.58 6.40 -19.90
CA ARG A 178 -14.99 6.59 -19.58
C ARG A 178 -15.44 5.68 -18.46
N VAL A 179 -16.36 6.16 -17.64
CA VAL A 179 -17.03 5.35 -16.62
C VAL A 179 -18.03 4.41 -17.31
N VAL A 180 -17.95 3.12 -17.00
CA VAL A 180 -18.87 2.08 -17.49
C VAL A 180 -19.74 1.49 -16.38
N SER A 181 -19.34 1.65 -15.14
CA SER A 181 -20.13 1.22 -13.99
C SER A 181 -19.89 2.14 -12.80
N ARG A 182 -20.93 2.35 -12.01
CA ARG A 182 -20.92 3.19 -10.82
C ARG A 182 -21.83 2.58 -9.77
N VAL A 183 -21.38 2.59 -8.51
CA VAL A 183 -22.15 2.09 -7.37
C VAL A 183 -22.02 3.03 -6.18
N ASP A 184 -23.11 3.27 -5.45
CA ASP A 184 -23.09 4.09 -4.22
C ASP A 184 -22.41 3.33 -3.07
N ALA A 185 -21.08 3.36 -3.06
CA ALA A 185 -20.26 2.75 -2.04
C ALA A 185 -20.27 3.53 -0.73
N ARG A 186 -20.65 4.82 -0.77
CA ARG A 186 -20.57 5.77 0.34
C ARG A 186 -19.15 5.83 0.95
N ALA A 187 -18.14 5.64 0.08
CA ALA A 187 -16.74 5.70 0.47
C ALA A 187 -16.40 7.08 1.05
N LEU A 188 -15.49 7.13 2.02
CA LEU A 188 -14.92 8.40 2.44
C LEU A 188 -14.14 9.00 1.26
N PRO A 189 -14.08 10.35 1.14
CA PRO A 189 -13.37 10.99 0.03
C PRO A 189 -11.88 10.61 -0.08
N ASP A 190 -11.26 10.26 1.03
CA ASP A 190 -9.86 9.84 1.11
C ASP A 190 -9.69 8.31 1.28
N SER A 191 -10.78 7.56 1.25
CA SER A 191 -10.71 6.10 1.30
C SER A 191 -9.92 5.55 0.12
N ARG A 192 -8.95 4.70 0.42
CA ARG A 192 -8.20 3.95 -0.57
C ARG A 192 -8.93 2.65 -0.90
N ILE A 193 -8.79 2.21 -2.15
CA ILE A 193 -9.41 0.98 -2.63
C ILE A 193 -8.41 -0.16 -2.45
N THR A 194 -8.83 -1.24 -1.80
CA THR A 194 -8.06 -2.48 -1.70
C THR A 194 -8.72 -3.55 -2.57
N LEU A 195 -7.93 -4.30 -3.32
CA LEU A 195 -8.40 -5.35 -4.24
C LEU A 195 -7.92 -6.74 -3.81
N GLY A 196 -8.79 -7.72 -3.93
CA GLY A 196 -8.44 -9.12 -3.67
C GLY A 196 -9.65 -10.06 -3.76
N SER A 197 -9.46 -11.32 -3.40
CA SER A 197 -10.52 -12.33 -3.29
C SER A 197 -10.69 -12.71 -1.82
N LEU A 198 -11.73 -12.21 -1.17
CA LEU A 198 -12.04 -12.50 0.24
C LEU A 198 -12.74 -13.84 0.42
N ASP A 199 -13.58 -14.24 -0.53
CA ASP A 199 -14.40 -15.46 -0.47
C ASP A 199 -13.68 -16.69 -1.06
N GLY A 200 -12.44 -16.52 -1.56
CA GLY A 200 -11.67 -17.57 -2.20
C GLY A 200 -12.16 -17.97 -3.59
N SER A 201 -13.13 -17.24 -4.15
CA SER A 201 -13.57 -17.40 -5.54
C SER A 201 -12.56 -16.81 -6.51
N ALA A 202 -12.72 -17.08 -7.80
CA ALA A 202 -11.97 -16.40 -8.85
C ALA A 202 -12.40 -14.94 -9.05
N GLY A 203 -13.48 -14.50 -8.38
CA GLY A 203 -14.02 -13.15 -8.47
C GLY A 203 -13.18 -12.14 -7.69
N LEU A 204 -13.00 -10.96 -8.28
CA LEU A 204 -12.31 -9.85 -7.64
C LEU A 204 -13.29 -9.04 -6.77
N GLN A 205 -12.88 -8.67 -5.57
CA GLN A 205 -13.58 -7.73 -4.70
C GLN A 205 -12.73 -6.49 -4.46
N ALA A 206 -13.40 -5.34 -4.44
CA ALA A 206 -12.87 -4.11 -3.90
C ALA A 206 -13.40 -3.88 -2.48
N VAL A 207 -12.56 -3.37 -1.61
CA VAL A 207 -12.92 -2.98 -0.24
C VAL A 207 -12.58 -1.51 -0.04
N VAL A 208 -13.53 -0.77 0.55
CA VAL A 208 -13.37 0.65 0.90
C VAL A 208 -13.89 0.92 2.31
N LEU A 209 -13.32 1.90 2.98
CA LEU A 209 -13.87 2.50 4.19
C LEU A 209 -15.02 3.44 3.80
N SER A 210 -16.13 3.36 4.52
CA SER A 210 -17.39 4.00 4.10
C SER A 210 -18.21 4.51 5.28
N ASP A 211 -19.28 5.24 4.97
CA ASP A 211 -20.20 5.81 5.93
C ASP A 211 -19.49 6.78 6.90
N ALA A 212 -19.14 7.96 6.38
CA ALA A 212 -18.45 9.01 7.14
C ALA A 212 -19.20 9.42 8.42
N THR A 213 -18.45 9.63 9.50
CA THR A 213 -18.96 10.04 10.81
C THR A 213 -17.94 10.90 11.55
N ASP A 214 -18.41 11.86 12.34
CA ASP A 214 -17.60 12.74 13.20
C ASP A 214 -17.62 12.32 14.68
N ARG A 215 -18.17 11.14 15.02
CA ARG A 215 -18.35 10.70 16.41
C ARG A 215 -17.03 10.40 17.16
N TYR A 216 -15.90 10.37 16.46
CA TYR A 216 -14.55 10.23 17.03
C TYR A 216 -13.56 11.16 16.30
N PRO A 217 -13.60 12.48 16.51
CA PRO A 217 -12.85 13.46 15.70
C PRO A 217 -11.39 13.56 16.17
N HIS A 218 -10.53 12.65 15.76
CA HIS A 218 -9.11 12.65 16.15
C HIS A 218 -8.22 13.53 15.25
N GLY A 219 -8.47 13.59 13.95
CA GLY A 219 -7.76 14.45 13.00
C GLY A 219 -6.31 14.02 12.71
N VAL A 220 -5.90 12.83 13.08
CA VAL A 220 -4.54 12.30 12.88
C VAL A 220 -4.21 12.06 11.41
N LEU A 221 -5.21 11.83 10.57
CA LEU A 221 -5.12 11.57 9.13
C LEU A 221 -5.49 12.78 8.25
N GLY A 222 -5.59 13.98 8.84
CA GLY A 222 -5.74 15.24 8.10
C GLY A 222 -7.12 15.88 8.19
N ASP A 223 -8.16 15.18 8.63
CA ASP A 223 -9.48 15.72 8.93
C ASP A 223 -10.10 15.07 10.18
N LYS A 224 -11.39 15.28 10.41
CA LYS A 224 -12.11 14.78 11.60
C LYS A 224 -13.19 13.75 11.26
N LEU A 225 -13.23 13.33 10.00
CA LEU A 225 -14.19 12.33 9.55
C LEU A 225 -13.55 10.94 9.56
N GLU A 226 -14.23 10.01 10.19
CA GLU A 226 -13.83 8.62 10.25
C GLU A 226 -14.87 7.73 9.56
N ALA A 227 -14.51 6.51 9.21
CA ALA A 227 -15.47 5.57 8.67
C ALA A 227 -16.26 4.85 9.78
N SER A 228 -17.54 4.60 9.55
CA SER A 228 -18.34 3.72 10.40
C SER A 228 -18.60 2.35 9.77
N ALA A 229 -18.17 2.14 8.53
CA ALA A 229 -18.36 0.87 7.83
C ALA A 229 -17.19 0.51 6.92
N VAL A 230 -17.13 -0.79 6.58
CA VAL A 230 -16.34 -1.38 5.50
C VAL A 230 -17.31 -1.89 4.46
N THR A 231 -17.20 -1.42 3.22
CA THR A 231 -18.03 -1.87 2.10
C THR A 231 -17.22 -2.78 1.16
N VAL A 232 -17.77 -3.95 0.86
CA VAL A 232 -17.22 -4.93 -0.09
C VAL A 232 -18.02 -4.86 -1.38
N ILE A 233 -17.34 -4.68 -2.50
CA ILE A 233 -17.91 -4.52 -3.83
C ILE A 233 -17.34 -5.62 -4.74
N ALA A 234 -18.19 -6.40 -5.40
CA ALA A 234 -17.77 -7.30 -6.47
C ALA A 234 -17.40 -6.47 -7.70
N VAL A 235 -16.26 -6.80 -8.30
CA VAL A 235 -15.73 -6.14 -9.50
C VAL A 235 -15.74 -7.14 -10.64
N ALA A 236 -16.50 -6.82 -11.68
CA ALA A 236 -16.59 -7.62 -12.89
C ALA A 236 -16.39 -6.73 -14.12
N PRO A 237 -16.08 -7.29 -15.29
CA PRO A 237 -16.05 -6.51 -16.53
C PRO A 237 -17.34 -5.70 -16.70
N ASN A 238 -17.20 -4.39 -16.76
CA ASN A 238 -18.31 -3.43 -16.93
C ASN A 238 -19.38 -3.41 -15.81
N ALA A 239 -19.13 -4.03 -14.64
CA ALA A 239 -20.10 -4.08 -13.55
C ALA A 239 -19.46 -3.98 -12.17
N LEU A 240 -20.03 -3.15 -11.30
CA LEU A 240 -19.77 -3.08 -9.88
C LEU A 240 -21.03 -3.45 -9.12
N THR A 241 -20.92 -4.25 -8.06
CA THR A 241 -22.06 -4.66 -7.22
C THR A 241 -21.68 -4.68 -5.76
N ILE A 242 -22.39 -3.95 -4.91
CA ILE A 242 -22.20 -4.04 -3.46
C ILE A 242 -22.57 -5.46 -3.01
N ARG A 243 -21.61 -6.14 -2.37
CA ARG A 243 -21.80 -7.49 -1.83
C ARG A 243 -22.16 -7.46 -0.36
N PHE A 244 -21.51 -6.60 0.41
CA PHE A 244 -21.68 -6.54 1.85
C PHE A 244 -21.24 -5.20 2.42
N ARG A 245 -21.80 -4.81 3.55
CA ARG A 245 -21.40 -3.67 4.35
C ARG A 245 -21.33 -4.05 5.81
N TYR A 246 -20.13 -4.06 6.37
CA TYR A 246 -19.90 -4.28 7.80
C TYR A 246 -19.94 -2.93 8.52
N VAL A 247 -20.85 -2.75 9.46
CA VAL A 247 -20.98 -1.51 10.24
C VAL A 247 -20.45 -1.75 11.65
N VAL A 248 -19.47 -0.93 12.08
CA VAL A 248 -18.96 -1.02 13.45
C VAL A 248 -19.96 -0.39 14.42
N ARG A 249 -20.18 -1.07 15.55
CA ARG A 249 -21.11 -0.57 16.57
C ARG A 249 -20.60 0.74 17.20
N ALA A 250 -21.47 1.75 17.26
CA ALA A 250 -21.18 3.00 17.98
C ALA A 250 -20.83 2.73 19.46
N PRO A 251 -19.93 3.50 20.09
CA PRO A 251 -19.29 4.71 19.57
C PRO A 251 -18.04 4.48 18.74
N ALA A 252 -17.65 3.24 18.41
CA ALA A 252 -16.45 2.93 17.68
C ALA A 252 -16.54 3.38 16.21
N VAL A 253 -15.36 3.69 15.61
CA VAL A 253 -15.15 4.03 14.20
C VAL A 253 -14.02 3.18 13.63
N PHE A 254 -13.83 3.23 12.31
CA PHE A 254 -12.60 2.80 11.64
C PHE A 254 -11.76 4.04 11.33
N GLU A 255 -10.66 4.18 12.07
CA GLU A 255 -9.74 5.32 12.02
C GLU A 255 -8.56 4.99 11.11
N ASP A 256 -8.81 4.99 9.80
CA ASP A 256 -7.81 4.69 8.78
C ASP A 256 -8.25 5.27 7.43
N LEU A 257 -7.35 5.25 6.44
CA LEU A 257 -7.66 5.54 5.02
C LEU A 257 -7.83 4.26 4.21
N ILE A 258 -7.42 3.11 4.75
CA ILE A 258 -7.35 1.86 4.04
C ILE A 258 -7.79 0.68 4.90
N ALA A 259 -8.52 -0.24 4.27
CA ALA A 259 -8.78 -1.57 4.82
C ALA A 259 -7.80 -2.56 4.16
N ILE A 260 -6.78 -3.01 4.88
CA ILE A 260 -5.74 -3.89 4.33
C ILE A 260 -6.29 -5.30 4.15
N MET A 261 -6.11 -5.92 2.97
CA MET A 261 -6.28 -7.37 2.81
C MET A 261 -4.95 -8.09 3.05
N ALA A 262 -4.96 -9.06 3.96
CA ALA A 262 -3.76 -9.79 4.34
C ALA A 262 -4.06 -11.29 4.56
N PRO A 263 -3.09 -12.20 4.36
CA PRO A 263 -3.28 -13.65 4.48
C PRO A 263 -3.26 -14.14 5.93
N ILE A 264 -4.03 -13.47 6.80
CA ILE A 264 -4.11 -13.75 8.25
C ILE A 264 -5.48 -14.30 8.67
N GLY A 265 -6.36 -14.62 7.73
CA GLY A 265 -7.61 -15.31 7.96
C GLY A 265 -7.43 -16.79 8.30
N GLU A 266 -8.53 -17.51 8.44
CA GLU A 266 -8.51 -18.97 8.67
C GLU A 266 -7.90 -19.70 7.47
N GLY A 267 -6.96 -20.62 7.74
CA GLY A 267 -6.24 -21.32 6.68
C GLY A 267 -5.44 -20.39 5.75
N ARG A 268 -4.99 -19.25 6.27
CA ARG A 268 -4.29 -18.18 5.52
C ARG A 268 -5.13 -17.56 4.39
N ARG A 269 -6.46 -17.64 4.47
CA ARG A 269 -7.32 -16.91 3.54
C ARG A 269 -7.13 -15.41 3.74
N PRO A 270 -7.32 -14.60 2.69
CA PRO A 270 -7.35 -13.15 2.84
C PRO A 270 -8.40 -12.73 3.89
N ALA A 271 -8.02 -11.82 4.75
CA ALA A 271 -8.89 -11.17 5.71
C ALA A 271 -8.68 -9.65 5.64
N VAL A 272 -9.70 -8.90 6.00
CA VAL A 272 -9.64 -7.43 6.06
C VAL A 272 -9.16 -7.00 7.43
N VAL A 273 -8.10 -6.22 7.47
CA VAL A 273 -7.58 -5.59 8.68
C VAL A 273 -7.94 -4.12 8.68
N VAL A 274 -8.52 -3.66 9.77
CA VAL A 274 -8.89 -2.25 10.00
C VAL A 274 -8.48 -1.79 11.38
N VAL A 275 -8.28 -0.50 11.54
CA VAL A 275 -8.06 0.14 12.84
C VAL A 275 -9.41 0.53 13.43
N LYS A 276 -9.80 -0.11 14.53
CA LYS A 276 -11.00 0.23 15.28
C LYS A 276 -10.64 1.15 16.43
N SER A 277 -11.24 2.34 16.47
CA SER A 277 -11.03 3.34 17.53
C SER A 277 -12.34 3.67 18.26
N ALA A 278 -12.26 3.92 19.56
CA ALA A 278 -13.40 4.30 20.37
C ALA A 278 -12.99 5.21 21.54
N PRO A 279 -13.88 6.10 22.01
CA PRO A 279 -13.67 6.87 23.24
C PRO A 279 -13.44 5.94 24.44
N GLY A 280 -12.44 6.23 25.24
CA GLY A 280 -12.02 5.42 26.39
C GLY A 280 -11.00 4.32 26.00
N PRO A 281 -11.37 3.27 25.28
CA PRO A 281 -10.43 2.20 24.90
C PRO A 281 -9.29 2.64 24.00
N GLY A 282 -9.48 3.68 23.14
CA GLY A 282 -8.55 4.05 22.10
C GLY A 282 -8.62 3.09 20.91
N SER A 283 -7.49 2.88 20.22
CA SER A 283 -7.44 2.07 19.01
C SER A 283 -7.02 0.63 19.27
N SER A 284 -7.52 -0.28 18.43
CA SER A 284 -7.14 -1.68 18.32
C SER A 284 -7.13 -2.09 16.86
N LEU A 285 -6.39 -3.14 16.51
CA LEU A 285 -6.49 -3.79 15.20
C LEU A 285 -7.62 -4.80 15.21
N LEU A 286 -8.47 -4.76 14.19
CA LEU A 286 -9.59 -5.69 14.01
C LEU A 286 -9.40 -6.47 12.71
N VAL A 287 -9.53 -7.78 12.78
CA VAL A 287 -9.45 -8.70 11.64
C VAL A 287 -10.85 -9.19 11.31
N LEU A 288 -11.29 -8.91 10.08
CA LEU A 288 -12.59 -9.34 9.55
C LEU A 288 -12.36 -10.39 8.46
N GLY A 289 -12.98 -11.55 8.61
CA GLY A 289 -12.95 -12.62 7.61
C GLY A 289 -14.28 -12.78 6.89
N TRP A 290 -14.22 -13.30 5.67
CA TRP A 290 -15.42 -13.58 4.90
C TRP A 290 -16.03 -14.94 5.30
N ARG A 291 -17.27 -14.95 5.77
CA ARG A 291 -18.06 -16.13 6.12
C ARG A 291 -19.51 -15.94 5.71
N GLU A 292 -20.15 -17.01 5.26
CA GLU A 292 -21.60 -17.08 4.98
C GLU A 292 -22.16 -15.88 4.19
N GLY A 293 -21.31 -15.30 3.29
CA GLY A 293 -21.71 -14.18 2.45
C GLY A 293 -21.50 -12.79 3.05
N GLY A 294 -20.78 -12.67 4.17
CA GLY A 294 -20.49 -11.41 4.83
C GLY A 294 -19.14 -11.36 5.56
N LEU A 295 -18.84 -10.20 6.13
CA LEU A 295 -17.67 -10.02 6.99
C LEU A 295 -18.03 -10.27 8.45
N GLU A 296 -17.22 -11.08 9.13
CA GLU A 296 -17.33 -11.35 10.56
C GLU A 296 -16.00 -11.10 11.26
N VAL A 297 -16.06 -10.76 12.57
CA VAL A 297 -14.86 -10.57 13.38
C VAL A 297 -14.17 -11.92 13.60
N LEU A 298 -12.94 -12.05 13.11
CA LEU A 298 -12.08 -13.21 13.35
C LEU A 298 -11.17 -13.03 14.56
N ALA A 299 -10.62 -11.83 14.73
CA ALA A 299 -9.74 -11.51 15.86
C ALA A 299 -9.68 -10.01 16.12
N GLU A 300 -9.38 -9.67 17.36
CA GLU A 300 -9.13 -8.29 17.77
C GLU A 300 -7.85 -8.21 18.61
N GLY A 301 -7.07 -7.15 18.41
CA GLY A 301 -5.87 -6.85 19.18
C GLY A 301 -6.19 -6.12 20.48
N PRO A 302 -5.19 -5.98 21.37
CA PRO A 302 -5.35 -5.20 22.59
C PRO A 302 -5.59 -3.72 22.25
N ALA A 303 -6.56 -3.12 22.91
CA ALA A 303 -6.77 -1.67 22.84
C ALA A 303 -5.76 -0.93 23.72
N PHE A 304 -5.45 0.34 23.36
CA PHE A 304 -4.48 1.15 24.09
C PHE A 304 -4.97 1.64 25.46
N GLY A 305 -6.26 1.53 25.77
CA GLY A 305 -6.85 1.97 27.02
C GLY A 305 -6.99 3.49 27.17
N GLN A 306 -6.77 4.26 26.09
CA GLN A 306 -6.87 5.72 26.09
C GLN A 306 -7.31 6.24 24.71
N SER A 307 -8.25 7.18 24.70
CA SER A 307 -8.68 7.90 23.49
C SER A 307 -7.51 8.59 22.80
N ASN A 308 -7.62 8.78 21.49
CA ASN A 308 -6.64 9.47 20.65
C ASN A 308 -5.24 8.81 20.72
N ARG A 309 -5.23 7.50 20.80
CA ARG A 309 -4.04 6.67 20.65
C ARG A 309 -4.23 5.79 19.42
N TRP A 310 -3.66 6.25 18.30
CA TRP A 310 -3.81 5.61 17.01
C TRP A 310 -2.76 4.52 16.76
N VAL A 311 -3.15 3.50 16.00
CA VAL A 311 -2.31 2.41 15.50
C VAL A 311 -2.22 2.53 14.00
N HIS A 312 -1.03 2.46 13.43
CA HIS A 312 -0.85 2.36 11.99
C HIS A 312 -0.50 0.93 11.60
N ALA A 313 -1.41 0.25 10.90
CA ALA A 313 -1.15 -1.07 10.32
C ALA A 313 -0.26 -0.93 9.06
N ILE A 314 0.88 -1.64 9.02
CA ILE A 314 1.79 -1.64 7.88
C ILE A 314 1.40 -2.74 6.89
N GLY A 315 1.25 -3.97 7.37
CA GLY A 315 0.97 -5.13 6.53
C GLY A 315 1.10 -6.42 7.31
N ALA A 316 0.96 -7.56 6.64
CA ALA A 316 1.17 -8.88 7.23
C ALA A 316 2.08 -9.73 6.36
N ALA A 317 3.11 -10.30 6.98
CA ALA A 317 4.07 -11.22 6.38
C ALA A 317 4.72 -12.08 7.47
N ASP A 318 5.37 -13.15 7.09
CA ASP A 318 6.18 -13.99 7.98
C ASP A 318 7.49 -13.26 8.32
N VAL A 319 7.41 -12.29 9.24
CA VAL A 319 8.59 -11.51 9.66
C VAL A 319 9.42 -12.23 10.72
N SER A 320 8.84 -13.21 11.40
CA SER A 320 9.56 -14.05 12.37
C SER A 320 10.34 -15.20 11.71
N GLY A 321 9.95 -15.58 10.49
CA GLY A 321 10.54 -16.70 9.75
C GLY A 321 10.08 -18.06 10.23
N ASP A 322 8.94 -18.15 10.95
CA ASP A 322 8.37 -19.41 11.45
C ASP A 322 7.35 -20.05 10.48
N GLY A 323 7.12 -19.40 9.36
CA GLY A 323 6.16 -19.81 8.35
C GLY A 323 4.74 -19.30 8.58
N THR A 324 4.49 -18.49 9.63
CA THR A 324 3.18 -17.91 9.95
C THR A 324 3.25 -16.37 9.77
N PRO A 325 2.33 -15.74 9.03
CA PRO A 325 2.37 -14.29 8.89
C PRO A 325 1.94 -13.58 10.17
N GLU A 326 2.74 -12.63 10.63
CA GLU A 326 2.40 -11.65 11.65
C GLU A 326 1.83 -10.38 11.00
N LEU A 327 0.88 -9.74 11.69
CA LEU A 327 0.43 -8.39 11.37
C LEU A 327 1.40 -7.39 12.01
N VAL A 328 2.04 -6.57 11.17
CA VAL A 328 3.00 -5.56 11.60
C VAL A 328 2.33 -4.20 11.68
N ALA A 329 2.54 -3.50 12.78
CA ALA A 329 1.97 -2.16 13.00
C ALA A 329 2.92 -1.27 13.82
N VAL A 330 2.73 0.04 13.75
CA VAL A 330 3.33 1.01 14.65
C VAL A 330 2.26 1.60 15.55
N ASN A 331 2.40 1.35 16.83
CA ASN A 331 1.53 1.89 17.86
C ASN A 331 1.97 3.31 18.20
N THR A 332 1.02 4.26 18.19
CA THR A 332 1.26 5.69 18.49
C THR A 332 2.48 6.28 17.75
N PRO A 333 2.51 6.26 16.39
CA PRO A 333 3.70 6.65 15.62
C PRO A 333 4.14 8.10 15.86
N HIS A 334 3.26 8.95 16.37
CA HIS A 334 3.53 10.37 16.65
C HIS A 334 4.01 10.64 18.09
N LEU A 335 4.05 9.62 18.95
CA LEU A 335 4.41 9.73 20.37
C LEU A 335 5.63 8.87 20.69
N ALA A 336 5.42 7.69 21.24
CA ALA A 336 6.49 6.76 21.57
C ALA A 336 6.99 5.96 20.36
N GLY A 337 6.13 5.74 19.35
CA GLY A 337 6.45 4.99 18.14
C GLY A 337 6.91 3.57 18.45
N VAL A 338 5.96 2.68 18.69
CA VAL A 338 6.27 1.28 19.03
C VAL A 338 5.98 0.39 17.83
N LEU A 339 7.01 -0.10 17.15
CA LEU A 339 6.88 -1.17 16.17
C LEU A 339 6.49 -2.46 16.87
N VAL A 340 5.42 -3.11 16.40
CA VAL A 340 4.88 -4.35 16.98
C VAL A 340 4.57 -5.35 15.88
N ALA A 341 4.98 -6.61 16.07
CA ALA A 341 4.42 -7.75 15.35
C ALA A 341 3.31 -8.38 16.19
N TYR A 342 2.21 -8.74 15.56
CA TYR A 342 1.08 -9.41 16.20
C TYR A 342 0.84 -10.76 15.54
N GLU A 343 0.89 -11.81 16.32
CA GLU A 343 0.48 -13.15 15.92
C GLU A 343 -1.03 -13.33 16.16
N ARG A 344 -1.75 -13.87 15.17
CA ARG A 344 -3.16 -14.22 15.39
C ARG A 344 -3.28 -15.59 16.06
N ARG A 345 -3.81 -15.60 17.27
CA ARG A 345 -4.14 -16.82 18.03
C ARG A 345 -5.64 -16.86 18.32
N ALA A 346 -6.36 -17.76 17.64
CA ALA A 346 -7.81 -17.85 17.69
C ALA A 346 -8.48 -16.48 17.41
N ALA A 347 -9.20 -15.92 18.38
CA ALA A 347 -9.91 -14.64 18.28
C ALA A 347 -9.09 -13.43 18.76
N SER A 348 -7.79 -13.58 18.99
CA SER A 348 -6.94 -12.52 19.54
C SER A 348 -5.71 -12.27 18.67
N LEU A 349 -5.26 -11.02 18.64
CA LEU A 349 -3.93 -10.63 18.15
C LEU A 349 -2.99 -10.45 19.34
N ILE A 350 -1.96 -11.28 19.42
CA ILE A 350 -1.01 -11.30 20.53
C ILE A 350 0.30 -10.67 20.08
N PRO A 351 0.81 -9.65 20.79
CA PRO A 351 2.13 -9.09 20.48
C PRO A 351 3.23 -10.14 20.61
N SER A 352 4.01 -10.36 19.54
CA SER A 352 5.14 -11.31 19.48
C SER A 352 6.49 -10.63 19.48
N GLY A 353 6.58 -9.33 19.20
CA GLY A 353 7.82 -8.53 19.27
C GLY A 353 7.51 -7.04 19.33
N LYS A 354 8.34 -6.26 20.07
CA LYS A 354 8.19 -4.81 20.23
C LYS A 354 9.53 -4.10 20.14
N ALA A 355 9.56 -2.94 19.44
CA ALA A 355 10.69 -2.01 19.43
C ALA A 355 10.20 -0.57 19.55
N LEU A 356 10.89 0.24 20.36
CA LEU A 356 10.55 1.65 20.61
C LEU A 356 11.35 2.58 19.70
N GLY A 357 10.79 3.75 19.40
CA GLY A 357 11.51 4.83 18.73
C GLY A 357 11.38 4.79 17.19
N TYR A 358 10.31 4.22 16.65
CA TYR A 358 10.05 4.16 15.22
C TYR A 358 8.73 4.85 14.86
N SER A 359 8.69 5.45 13.67
CA SER A 359 7.52 6.14 13.15
C SER A 359 7.24 5.68 11.73
N SER A 360 5.98 5.51 11.39
CA SER A 360 5.54 5.13 10.04
C SER A 360 4.65 6.19 9.40
N HIS A 361 4.47 7.34 10.07
CA HIS A 361 3.49 8.33 9.66
C HIS A 361 3.80 9.72 10.24
N ALA A 362 3.48 10.78 9.49
CA ALA A 362 3.50 12.17 9.95
C ALA A 362 2.10 12.62 10.35
N ALA A 363 1.94 13.16 11.56
CA ALA A 363 0.64 13.64 12.04
C ALA A 363 -0.02 14.63 11.08
N GLY A 364 -1.30 14.45 10.80
CA GLY A 364 -2.08 15.26 9.87
C GLY A 364 -1.83 14.95 8.38
N SER A 365 -1.02 13.96 8.06
CA SER A 365 -0.76 13.54 6.68
C SER A 365 -1.72 12.43 6.24
N ARG A 366 -2.06 12.40 4.94
CA ARG A 366 -2.71 11.25 4.30
C ARG A 366 -1.71 10.22 3.75
N ASN A 367 -0.40 10.47 3.90
CA ASN A 367 0.62 9.54 3.46
C ASN A 367 0.89 8.48 4.55
N GLN A 368 0.32 7.30 4.38
CA GLN A 368 0.51 6.14 5.25
C GLN A 368 1.60 5.17 4.72
N ASP A 369 2.32 5.53 3.67
CA ASP A 369 3.22 4.62 2.96
C ASP A 369 4.70 4.89 3.29
N GLN A 370 4.98 5.24 4.56
CA GLN A 370 6.34 5.48 5.08
C GLN A 370 6.94 4.26 5.77
N ALA A 371 6.38 3.08 5.52
CA ALA A 371 6.92 1.81 5.98
C ALA A 371 6.66 0.72 4.94
N VAL A 372 7.56 -0.27 4.85
CA VAL A 372 7.49 -1.39 3.93
C VAL A 372 8.13 -2.62 4.55
N ILE A 373 7.71 -3.82 4.14
CA ILE A 373 8.29 -5.10 4.54
C ILE A 373 8.98 -5.71 3.31
N ALA A 374 10.28 -6.01 3.40
CA ALA A 374 11.06 -6.55 2.29
C ALA A 374 12.32 -7.28 2.78
N ASP A 375 12.89 -8.17 1.97
CA ASP A 375 14.24 -8.73 2.16
C ASP A 375 15.29 -7.83 1.49
N MET A 376 15.56 -6.68 2.09
CA MET A 376 16.55 -5.72 1.54
C MET A 376 18.00 -6.14 1.76
N SER A 377 18.27 -6.95 2.77
CA SER A 377 19.63 -7.49 3.02
C SER A 377 19.97 -8.70 2.15
N GLY A 378 18.99 -9.31 1.48
CA GLY A 378 19.17 -10.51 0.63
C GLY A 378 19.52 -11.76 1.41
N ASN A 379 19.19 -11.81 2.69
CA ASN A 379 19.51 -12.94 3.58
C ASN A 379 18.38 -13.97 3.69
N GLY A 380 17.25 -13.76 2.98
CA GLY A 380 16.08 -14.62 2.98
C GLY A 380 15.11 -14.35 4.13
N ARG A 381 15.33 -13.29 4.91
CA ARG A 381 14.44 -12.86 6.01
C ARG A 381 13.85 -11.50 5.70
N LEU A 382 12.61 -11.31 6.09
CA LEU A 382 11.92 -10.04 5.88
C LEU A 382 12.31 -9.02 6.97
N GLU A 383 12.61 -7.83 6.53
CA GLU A 383 12.86 -6.65 7.37
C GLU A 383 11.66 -5.70 7.28
N VAL A 384 11.40 -4.97 8.35
CA VAL A 384 10.49 -3.82 8.34
C VAL A 384 11.33 -2.56 8.19
N ILE A 385 11.18 -1.88 7.06
CA ILE A 385 11.87 -0.64 6.74
C ILE A 385 10.95 0.53 7.08
N LEU A 386 11.39 1.40 7.99
CA LEU A 386 10.61 2.56 8.42
C LEU A 386 11.51 3.63 9.03
N PRO A 387 11.04 4.88 9.13
CA PRO A 387 11.79 5.93 9.83
C PRO A 387 11.91 5.65 11.34
N ARG A 388 13.04 6.03 11.93
CA ARG A 388 13.10 6.28 13.38
C ARG A 388 12.20 7.47 13.75
N GLN A 389 11.93 7.68 15.03
CA GLN A 389 10.97 8.71 15.52
C GLN A 389 11.27 10.13 15.01
N GLY A 390 12.52 10.51 14.80
CA GLY A 390 12.92 11.79 14.21
C GLY A 390 12.62 11.93 12.71
N ARG A 391 12.37 10.79 12.05
CA ARG A 391 12.05 10.64 10.64
C ARG A 391 13.17 11.08 9.67
N ASP A 392 14.36 11.34 10.16
CA ASP A 392 15.56 11.66 9.38
C ASP A 392 16.52 10.46 9.22
N VAL A 393 16.19 9.32 9.81
CA VAL A 393 16.90 8.06 9.66
C VAL A 393 15.89 6.99 9.23
N LEU A 394 16.13 6.32 8.11
CA LEU A 394 15.46 5.07 7.75
C LEU A 394 16.21 3.91 8.39
N ALA A 395 15.49 3.02 9.05
CA ALA A 395 16.02 1.82 9.67
C ALA A 395 15.31 0.58 9.13
N ALA A 396 16.02 -0.52 9.02
CA ALA A 396 15.48 -1.84 8.73
C ALA A 396 15.64 -2.76 9.93
N LEU A 397 14.53 -3.36 10.35
CA LEU A 397 14.48 -4.22 11.51
C LEU A 397 14.05 -5.64 11.13
N GLU A 398 14.76 -6.63 11.61
CA GLU A 398 14.46 -8.05 11.49
C GLU A 398 13.95 -8.58 12.84
N LEU A 399 12.92 -9.41 12.83
CA LEU A 399 12.38 -10.04 14.04
C LEU A 399 13.04 -11.40 14.26
N THR A 400 13.85 -11.52 15.32
CA THR A 400 14.56 -12.75 15.67
C THR A 400 14.26 -13.14 17.11
N GLY A 401 13.67 -14.33 17.33
CA GLY A 401 13.37 -14.82 18.67
C GLY A 401 12.47 -13.89 19.49
N GLY A 402 11.55 -13.17 18.86
CA GLY A 402 10.63 -12.21 19.49
C GLY A 402 11.28 -10.86 19.81
N ARG A 403 12.46 -10.58 19.28
CA ARG A 403 13.15 -9.28 19.42
C ARG A 403 13.39 -8.66 18.06
N TRP A 404 13.13 -7.37 17.92
CA TRP A 404 13.49 -6.59 16.76
C TRP A 404 14.96 -6.18 16.86
N GLU A 405 15.72 -6.49 15.82
CA GLU A 405 17.13 -6.14 15.68
C GLU A 405 17.31 -5.27 14.44
N GLU A 406 17.92 -4.10 14.62
CA GLU A 406 18.21 -3.20 13.51
C GLU A 406 19.39 -3.77 12.70
N ARG A 407 19.16 -4.03 11.42
CA ARG A 407 20.16 -4.61 10.51
C ARG A 407 21.00 -3.54 9.82
N TRP A 408 20.35 -2.47 9.41
CA TRP A 408 21.00 -1.32 8.81
C TRP A 408 20.15 -0.06 9.04
N ALA A 409 20.81 1.10 8.86
CA ALA A 409 20.15 2.39 8.90
C ALA A 409 20.79 3.34 7.87
N LEU A 410 19.96 4.21 7.28
CA LEU A 410 20.37 5.24 6.32
C LEU A 410 20.03 6.62 6.90
N GLN A 411 21.03 7.47 7.05
CA GLN A 411 20.86 8.86 7.42
C GLN A 411 20.39 9.65 6.19
N LEU A 412 19.24 10.30 6.30
CA LEU A 412 18.71 11.24 5.30
C LEU A 412 19.17 12.66 5.62
N THR A 413 18.97 13.58 4.70
CA THR A 413 19.32 15.00 4.88
C THR A 413 18.25 15.79 5.64
N GLY A 414 17.11 15.18 5.92
CA GLY A 414 16.00 15.69 6.69
C GLY A 414 14.88 14.66 6.89
N PRO A 415 13.80 15.03 7.57
CA PRO A 415 12.67 14.11 7.78
C PRO A 415 12.03 13.65 6.48
N VAL A 416 11.70 12.36 6.41
CA VAL A 416 10.95 11.74 5.31
C VAL A 416 9.68 12.54 5.01
N GLN A 417 9.48 12.86 3.73
CA GLN A 417 8.31 13.60 3.22
C GLN A 417 7.42 12.72 2.33
N SER A 418 8.02 11.82 1.54
CA SER A 418 7.30 10.95 0.62
C SER A 418 6.92 9.60 1.25
N ASN A 419 6.24 8.78 0.46
CA ASN A 419 6.19 7.34 0.64
C ASN A 419 7.57 6.70 0.38
N LEU A 420 7.72 5.44 0.77
CA LEU A 420 8.84 4.59 0.36
C LEU A 420 8.44 3.81 -0.91
N VAL A 421 9.35 3.72 -1.88
CA VAL A 421 9.25 2.81 -3.03
C VAL A 421 10.35 1.77 -2.90
N VAL A 422 9.98 0.48 -2.96
CA VAL A 422 10.93 -0.64 -2.92
C VAL A 422 10.61 -1.56 -4.08
N GLU A 423 11.44 -1.51 -5.12
CA GLU A 423 11.30 -2.24 -6.37
C GLU A 423 12.66 -2.41 -7.05
N ASP A 424 12.77 -3.29 -8.03
CA ASP A 424 13.91 -3.38 -8.96
C ASP A 424 13.80 -2.23 -9.99
N LEU A 425 14.48 -1.13 -9.73
CA LEU A 425 14.36 0.10 -10.53
C LEU A 425 15.22 0.09 -11.79
N ASP A 426 16.37 -0.57 -11.73
CA ASP A 426 17.33 -0.55 -12.82
C ASP A 426 17.34 -1.83 -13.66
N GLY A 427 16.57 -2.84 -13.26
CA GLY A 427 16.37 -4.10 -13.99
C GLY A 427 17.49 -5.13 -13.76
N ASP A 428 18.22 -5.02 -12.65
CA ASP A 428 19.31 -5.95 -12.29
C ASP A 428 18.84 -7.17 -11.47
N GLY A 429 17.56 -7.19 -11.07
CA GLY A 429 16.91 -8.24 -10.30
C GLY A 429 17.08 -8.07 -8.79
N LEU A 430 17.57 -6.91 -8.31
CA LEU A 430 17.68 -6.58 -6.90
C LEU A 430 16.67 -5.50 -6.52
N LEU A 431 16.20 -5.54 -5.28
CA LEU A 431 15.34 -4.49 -4.74
C LEU A 431 16.15 -3.23 -4.43
N ASP A 432 15.66 -2.11 -4.90
CA ASP A 432 16.16 -0.78 -4.64
C ASP A 432 15.18 -0.02 -3.75
N LEU A 433 15.59 1.14 -3.24
CA LEU A 433 14.77 1.98 -2.38
C LEU A 433 14.76 3.42 -2.88
N VAL A 434 13.57 4.02 -2.95
CA VAL A 434 13.41 5.46 -3.20
C VAL A 434 12.65 6.12 -2.06
N VAL A 435 13.12 7.30 -1.67
CA VAL A 435 12.46 8.15 -0.69
C VAL A 435 12.79 9.61 -0.96
N ALA A 436 11.91 10.52 -0.59
CA ALA A 436 12.23 11.94 -0.55
C ALA A 436 12.18 12.49 0.86
N ASP A 437 13.08 13.42 1.13
CA ASP A 437 13.11 14.27 2.31
C ASP A 437 12.87 15.74 1.92
N ARG A 438 13.11 16.67 2.83
CA ARG A 438 12.91 18.11 2.56
C ARG A 438 13.85 18.69 1.51
N ARG A 439 14.96 18.03 1.18
CA ARG A 439 16.00 18.54 0.26
C ARG A 439 15.92 17.91 -1.11
N GLY A 440 15.27 16.78 -1.26
CA GLY A 440 15.15 16.15 -2.56
C GLY A 440 14.76 14.69 -2.54
N LEU A 441 14.93 14.09 -3.70
CA LEU A 441 14.67 12.69 -3.99
C LEU A 441 15.97 11.89 -3.90
N HIS A 442 15.95 10.78 -3.19
CA HIS A 442 17.07 9.87 -3.00
C HIS A 442 16.73 8.49 -3.54
N VAL A 443 17.56 7.98 -4.42
CA VAL A 443 17.50 6.61 -4.95
C VAL A 443 18.70 5.86 -4.40
N PHE A 444 18.45 4.75 -3.77
CA PHE A 444 19.45 3.84 -3.21
C PHE A 444 19.37 2.53 -3.99
N LEU A 445 20.34 2.34 -4.90
CA LEU A 445 20.44 1.13 -5.73
C LEU A 445 21.25 0.06 -5.02
N SER A 446 20.71 -1.15 -4.92
CA SER A 446 21.46 -2.33 -4.51
C SER A 446 22.63 -2.58 -5.46
N VAL A 447 23.77 -3.01 -4.93
CA VAL A 447 24.93 -3.38 -5.75
C VAL A 447 25.43 -4.77 -5.39
N ARG A 448 25.80 -5.56 -6.40
CA ARG A 448 26.27 -6.95 -6.26
C ARG A 448 27.65 -7.07 -5.61
#